data_4964c79760f1130a8b601a3a2f12fead
#
_entry.id   4964c79760f1130a8b601a3a2f12fead
#
_cell.length_a   1.000
_cell.length_b   1.000
_cell.length_c   1.000
_cell.angle_alpha   90.00
_cell.angle_beta   90.00
_cell.angle_gamma   90.00
#
_symmetry.space_group_name_H-M   'P 1'
#
loop_
_entity.id
_entity.type
_entity.pdbx_description
1 polymer ?
#
loop_
_entity_poly.entity_id
_entity_poly.type
_entity_poly.pdbx_seq_one_letter_code
_entity_poly.pdbx_strand_id
1 'polypeptide(L)'
;MKFTVVGAGAMGLRFGVLLQEAGNEVDFVEGWQPHYEQMKKQGGVYVTREHQNKHLVPVNVYTPEEYTATDADFVFFELKQLQLDEMLQRCKHFFKDQYALTAMNGMGHVEKLLQYFPKEKLVAGTALVATILTRPGEVEFVGKPGMGTTNWANYTEKPDEKTKQLMAELKKANFNPSLKDNFMGTLMAKVVFNSVVNTLCTMFEITMGEYASFEKADELSRQLIDEAYDVCERAGVQLVNSRAEELESVNYVSKVGNPHHYPSMYQDMSHNRPVEVDYINGYFVKLGRKYHYEAKTHNFVTNLVHLAEKTREH
;
A
#
# COMPACT_ATOMS: atom_id res chain seq x y z
N MET A 1 -11.54 11.93 -15.45
CA MET A 1 -12.34 11.30 -14.39
C MET A 1 -12.25 12.15 -13.13
N LYS A 2 -13.10 11.88 -12.13
CA LYS A 2 -13.05 12.56 -10.84
C LYS A 2 -12.70 11.56 -9.73
N PHE A 3 -11.72 11.92 -8.89
CA PHE A 3 -11.22 11.09 -7.80
C PHE A 3 -11.35 11.83 -6.47
N THR A 4 -11.77 11.12 -5.44
CA THR A 4 -11.62 11.54 -4.05
C THR A 4 -10.55 10.68 -3.41
N VAL A 5 -9.38 11.25 -3.10
CA VAL A 5 -8.29 10.52 -2.44
C VAL A 5 -8.42 10.67 -0.93
N VAL A 6 -8.75 9.59 -0.25
CA VAL A 6 -8.85 9.53 1.22
C VAL A 6 -7.49 9.10 1.77
N GLY A 7 -6.83 10.03 2.45
CA GLY A 7 -5.45 9.93 2.91
C GLY A 7 -4.47 10.62 1.96
N ALA A 8 -4.12 11.88 2.25
CA ALA A 8 -3.10 12.64 1.52
C ALA A 8 -1.66 12.34 2.00
N GLY A 9 -1.41 11.13 2.47
CA GLY A 9 -0.08 10.65 2.80
C GLY A 9 0.83 10.51 1.57
N ALA A 10 2.02 9.92 1.74
CA ALA A 10 3.00 9.79 0.66
C ALA A 10 2.40 9.20 -0.63
N MET A 11 1.74 8.04 -0.53
CA MET A 11 1.18 7.35 -1.70
C MET A 11 -0.07 8.04 -2.24
N GLY A 12 -0.97 8.50 -1.36
CA GLY A 12 -2.16 9.24 -1.78
C GLY A 12 -1.81 10.51 -2.55
N LEU A 13 -0.82 11.27 -2.08
CA LEU A 13 -0.31 12.44 -2.81
C LEU A 13 0.31 12.06 -4.15
N ARG A 14 1.11 10.99 -4.20
CA ARG A 14 1.70 10.57 -5.48
C ARG A 14 0.63 10.20 -6.49
N PHE A 15 -0.32 9.36 -6.12
CA PHE A 15 -1.41 8.98 -7.02
C PHE A 15 -2.27 10.20 -7.40
N GLY A 16 -2.73 10.97 -6.42
CA GLY A 16 -3.63 12.08 -6.69
C GLY A 16 -3.00 13.19 -7.52
N VAL A 17 -1.76 13.60 -7.21
CA VAL A 17 -1.05 14.63 -7.98
C VAL A 17 -0.80 14.18 -9.42
N LEU A 18 -0.32 12.95 -9.62
CA LEU A 18 -0.06 12.46 -10.98
C LEU A 18 -1.35 12.25 -11.79
N LEU A 19 -2.45 11.85 -11.15
CA LEU A 19 -3.77 11.80 -11.80
C LEU A 19 -4.26 13.20 -12.16
N GLN A 20 -4.06 14.20 -11.29
CA GLN A 20 -4.39 15.60 -11.58
C GLN A 20 -3.56 16.14 -12.73
N GLU A 21 -2.26 15.88 -12.76
CA GLU A 21 -1.37 16.27 -13.87
C GLU A 21 -1.77 15.58 -15.19
N ALA A 22 -2.37 14.39 -15.14
CA ALA A 22 -2.93 13.70 -16.30
C ALA A 22 -4.29 14.25 -16.77
N GLY A 23 -4.80 15.32 -16.15
CA GLY A 23 -6.03 16.01 -16.53
C GLY A 23 -7.29 15.52 -15.82
N ASN A 24 -7.17 14.80 -14.71
CA ASN A 24 -8.31 14.38 -13.90
C ASN A 24 -8.63 15.43 -12.81
N GLU A 25 -9.87 15.46 -12.35
CA GLU A 25 -10.27 16.19 -11.15
C GLU A 25 -9.91 15.35 -9.91
N VAL A 26 -9.22 15.96 -8.94
CA VAL A 26 -8.80 15.26 -7.73
C VAL A 26 -9.03 16.14 -6.51
N ASP A 27 -9.81 15.61 -5.57
CA ASP A 27 -9.97 16.16 -4.23
C ASP A 27 -9.29 15.25 -3.20
N PHE A 28 -8.60 15.84 -2.22
CA PHE A 28 -7.98 15.10 -1.14
C PHE A 28 -8.78 15.26 0.16
N VAL A 29 -8.95 14.14 0.87
CA VAL A 29 -9.54 14.11 2.21
C VAL A 29 -8.48 13.65 3.19
N GLU A 30 -8.06 14.54 4.11
CA GLU A 30 -6.94 14.31 5.01
C GLU A 30 -7.38 14.40 6.49
N GLY A 31 -7.10 13.36 7.25
CA GLY A 31 -7.45 13.26 8.67
C GLY A 31 -6.37 13.75 9.62
N TRP A 32 -5.11 13.81 9.20
CA TRP A 32 -4.00 14.29 10.02
C TRP A 32 -3.93 15.80 9.99
N GLN A 33 -4.40 16.42 11.07
CA GLN A 33 -4.60 17.86 11.18
C GLN A 33 -3.37 18.70 10.80
N PRO A 34 -2.13 18.42 11.27
CA PRO A 34 -0.96 19.21 10.92
C PRO A 34 -0.66 19.20 9.41
N HIS A 35 -0.94 18.09 8.72
CA HIS A 35 -0.73 17.97 7.28
C HIS A 35 -1.80 18.73 6.50
N TYR A 36 -3.06 18.58 6.88
CA TYR A 36 -4.18 19.32 6.31
C TYR A 36 -3.98 20.83 6.44
N GLU A 37 -3.70 21.33 7.65
CA GLU A 37 -3.51 22.79 7.90
C GLU A 37 -2.35 23.35 7.07
N GLN A 38 -1.24 22.62 6.98
CA GLN A 38 -0.11 23.06 6.18
C GLN A 38 -0.45 23.13 4.69
N MET A 39 -1.16 22.11 4.15
CA MET A 39 -1.61 22.10 2.76
C MET A 39 -2.59 23.25 2.48
N LYS A 40 -3.55 23.50 3.38
CA LYS A 40 -4.47 24.66 3.28
C LYS A 40 -3.74 25.98 3.30
N LYS A 41 -2.83 26.18 4.25
CA LYS A 41 -2.06 27.42 4.43
C LYS A 41 -1.25 27.79 3.19
N GLN A 42 -0.63 26.81 2.54
CA GLN A 42 0.22 27.03 1.37
C GLN A 42 -0.54 26.91 0.03
N GLY A 43 -1.82 26.53 0.04
CA GLY A 43 -2.65 26.39 -1.14
C GLY A 43 -2.32 25.18 -2.02
N GLY A 44 -1.76 24.12 -1.44
CA GLY A 44 -1.36 22.91 -2.18
C GLY A 44 -0.34 22.07 -1.44
N VAL A 45 0.45 21.29 -2.17
CA VAL A 45 1.52 20.46 -1.66
C VAL A 45 2.83 20.76 -2.38
N TYR A 46 3.94 20.86 -1.65
CA TYR A 46 5.26 20.93 -2.28
C TYR A 46 5.69 19.53 -2.71
N VAL A 47 5.94 19.37 -4.00
CA VAL A 47 6.42 18.12 -4.60
C VAL A 47 7.88 18.29 -4.99
N THR A 48 8.72 17.37 -4.51
CA THR A 48 10.11 17.22 -4.96
C THR A 48 10.18 15.96 -5.83
N ARG A 49 10.92 15.99 -6.92
CA ARG A 49 11.14 14.83 -7.79
C ARG A 49 12.64 14.53 -7.86
N GLU A 50 13.04 13.30 -7.54
CA GLU A 50 14.43 12.85 -7.58
C GLU A 50 15.41 13.83 -6.88
N HIS A 51 15.05 14.29 -5.68
CA HIS A 51 15.83 15.23 -4.87
C HIS A 51 16.01 16.64 -5.51
N GLN A 52 15.24 16.93 -6.58
CA GLN A 52 15.34 18.18 -7.35
C GLN A 52 13.94 18.74 -7.64
N ASN A 53 13.94 19.95 -8.21
CA ASN A 53 12.73 20.59 -8.75
C ASN A 53 11.55 20.66 -7.77
N LYS A 54 11.81 21.08 -6.53
CA LYS A 54 10.75 21.34 -5.56
C LYS A 54 9.85 22.48 -6.04
N HIS A 55 8.56 22.20 -6.21
CA HIS A 55 7.57 23.16 -6.64
C HIS A 55 6.24 22.93 -5.93
N LEU A 56 5.43 23.98 -5.83
CA LEU A 56 4.09 23.91 -5.27
C LEU A 56 3.12 23.39 -6.33
N VAL A 57 2.38 22.32 -6.02
CA VAL A 57 1.25 21.81 -6.80
C VAL A 57 -0.03 22.23 -6.09
N PRO A 58 -0.88 23.08 -6.69
CA PRO A 58 -2.17 23.43 -6.12
C PRO A 58 -3.06 22.17 -6.03
N VAL A 59 -3.66 21.93 -4.87
CA VAL A 59 -4.59 20.81 -4.66
C VAL A 59 -5.75 21.26 -3.77
N ASN A 60 -6.91 20.67 -4.00
CA ASN A 60 -8.05 20.82 -3.11
C ASN A 60 -7.90 19.81 -1.96
N VAL A 61 -7.88 20.28 -0.73
CA VAL A 61 -7.81 19.42 0.46
C VAL A 61 -8.90 19.81 1.46
N TYR A 62 -9.51 18.78 2.04
CA TYR A 62 -10.62 18.88 2.98
C TYR A 62 -10.37 18.00 4.19
N THR A 63 -10.95 18.33 5.34
CA THR A 63 -11.10 17.33 6.40
C THR A 63 -12.21 16.34 6.03
N PRO A 64 -12.27 15.15 6.65
CA PRO A 64 -13.38 14.22 6.45
C PRO A 64 -14.76 14.86 6.66
N GLU A 65 -14.88 15.76 7.62
CA GLU A 65 -16.13 16.42 8.00
C GLU A 65 -16.54 17.55 7.03
N GLU A 66 -15.58 18.21 6.42
CA GLU A 66 -15.83 19.29 5.43
C GLU A 66 -16.21 18.76 4.05
N TYR A 67 -15.78 17.54 3.72
CA TYR A 67 -15.96 17.00 2.39
C TYR A 67 -17.38 16.44 2.20
N THR A 68 -18.11 16.96 1.22
CA THR A 68 -19.53 16.58 0.97
C THR A 68 -19.82 16.16 -0.47
N ALA A 69 -18.84 16.25 -1.38
CA ALA A 69 -19.04 15.86 -2.78
C ALA A 69 -19.24 14.34 -2.91
N THR A 70 -20.25 13.95 -3.71
CA THR A 70 -20.65 12.55 -3.90
C THR A 70 -20.55 12.09 -5.35
N ASP A 71 -20.00 12.92 -6.22
CA ASP A 71 -19.98 12.75 -7.68
C ASP A 71 -18.64 12.23 -8.23
N ALA A 72 -17.72 11.82 -7.35
CA ALA A 72 -16.49 11.17 -7.77
C ALA A 72 -16.77 9.83 -8.48
N ASP A 73 -15.97 9.52 -9.48
CA ASP A 73 -15.97 8.18 -10.11
C ASP A 73 -15.38 7.13 -9.15
N PHE A 74 -14.31 7.51 -8.44
CA PHE A 74 -13.58 6.66 -7.49
C PHE A 74 -13.32 7.37 -6.17
N VAL A 75 -13.54 6.65 -5.07
CA VAL A 75 -12.97 6.98 -3.76
C VAL A 75 -11.73 6.12 -3.57
N PHE A 76 -10.57 6.77 -3.57
CA PHE A 76 -9.27 6.12 -3.53
C PHE A 76 -8.68 6.17 -2.12
N PHE A 77 -8.61 5.04 -1.46
CA PHE A 77 -8.10 4.90 -0.09
C PHE A 77 -6.61 4.60 -0.09
N GLU A 78 -5.81 5.53 0.45
CA GLU A 78 -4.35 5.44 0.58
C GLU A 78 -3.90 5.91 1.97
N LEU A 79 -4.24 5.11 2.97
CA LEU A 79 -3.91 5.37 4.37
C LEU A 79 -3.12 4.21 4.98
N LYS A 80 -2.69 4.39 6.22
CA LYS A 80 -2.24 3.27 7.03
C LYS A 80 -3.44 2.42 7.47
N GLN A 81 -3.28 1.10 7.46
CA GLN A 81 -4.34 0.14 7.84
C GLN A 81 -4.96 0.45 9.21
N LEU A 82 -4.14 0.94 10.14
CA LEU A 82 -4.55 1.32 11.50
C LEU A 82 -5.56 2.46 11.52
N GLN A 83 -5.55 3.35 10.52
CA GLN A 83 -6.41 4.52 10.43
C GLN A 83 -7.69 4.25 9.63
N LEU A 84 -7.76 3.12 8.91
CA LEU A 84 -8.83 2.89 7.92
C LEU A 84 -10.22 2.85 8.55
N ASP A 85 -10.40 2.17 9.69
CA ASP A 85 -11.72 2.06 10.32
C ASP A 85 -12.27 3.42 10.75
N GLU A 86 -11.45 4.24 11.39
CA GLU A 86 -11.80 5.60 11.78
C GLU A 86 -12.16 6.44 10.56
N MET A 87 -11.31 6.43 9.52
CA MET A 87 -11.53 7.23 8.32
C MET A 87 -12.79 6.79 7.55
N LEU A 88 -13.06 5.50 7.47
CA LEU A 88 -14.30 5.00 6.86
C LEU A 88 -15.54 5.53 7.61
N GLN A 89 -15.53 5.52 8.94
CA GLN A 89 -16.65 6.06 9.73
C GLN A 89 -16.83 7.57 9.52
N ARG A 90 -15.75 8.33 9.48
CA ARG A 90 -15.76 9.78 9.26
C ARG A 90 -16.19 10.16 7.85
N CYS A 91 -15.86 9.33 6.86
CA CYS A 91 -16.10 9.60 5.43
C CYS A 91 -17.43 9.02 4.89
N LYS A 92 -18.07 8.07 5.58
CA LYS A 92 -19.23 7.33 5.06
C LYS A 92 -20.41 8.20 4.58
N HIS A 93 -20.53 9.44 5.06
CA HIS A 93 -21.61 10.34 4.70
C HIS A 93 -21.58 10.76 3.22
N PHE A 94 -20.43 10.74 2.56
CA PHE A 94 -20.32 11.04 1.14
C PHE A 94 -20.21 9.79 0.24
N PHE A 95 -20.15 8.59 0.80
CA PHE A 95 -20.17 7.36 0.00
C PHE A 95 -21.58 7.15 -0.60
N LYS A 96 -21.63 7.00 -1.91
CA LYS A 96 -22.87 6.78 -2.67
C LYS A 96 -22.66 5.68 -3.71
N ASP A 97 -22.50 6.07 -4.98
CA ASP A 97 -22.42 5.15 -6.11
C ASP A 97 -21.01 5.01 -6.71
N GLN A 98 -20.01 5.55 -6.00
CA GLN A 98 -18.61 5.53 -6.44
C GLN A 98 -18.01 4.12 -6.37
N TYR A 99 -16.92 3.92 -7.10
CA TYR A 99 -16.04 2.76 -6.93
C TYR A 99 -15.08 3.01 -5.76
N ALA A 100 -14.84 1.97 -4.97
CA ALA A 100 -13.70 1.97 -4.04
C ALA A 100 -12.44 1.54 -4.77
N LEU A 101 -11.37 2.30 -4.61
CA LEU A 101 -10.04 2.01 -5.14
C LEU A 101 -9.03 2.00 -4.01
N THR A 102 -8.06 1.08 -4.01
CA THR A 102 -7.00 1.03 -3.00
C THR A 102 -5.75 0.34 -3.51
N ALA A 103 -4.58 0.82 -3.10
CA ALA A 103 -3.29 0.15 -3.27
C ALA A 103 -2.52 0.05 -1.92
N MET A 104 -3.26 0.05 -0.81
CA MET A 104 -2.70 -0.06 0.54
C MET A 104 -1.89 -1.33 0.73
N ASN A 105 -0.82 -1.23 1.51
CA ASN A 105 -0.01 -2.39 1.86
C ASN A 105 -0.74 -3.32 2.84
N GLY A 106 -0.36 -4.61 2.78
CA GLY A 106 -0.94 -5.62 3.67
C GLY A 106 -2.34 -6.04 3.23
N MET A 107 -3.04 -6.76 4.11
CA MET A 107 -4.39 -7.28 3.90
C MET A 107 -5.31 -6.87 5.06
N GLY A 108 -6.63 -6.96 4.85
CA GLY A 108 -7.65 -6.58 5.82
C GLY A 108 -8.44 -5.34 5.41
N HIS A 109 -7.88 -4.48 4.55
CA HIS A 109 -8.57 -3.29 4.03
C HIS A 109 -9.73 -3.66 3.08
N VAL A 110 -9.59 -4.73 2.32
CA VAL A 110 -10.64 -5.21 1.40
C VAL A 110 -11.92 -5.55 2.14
N GLU A 111 -11.82 -6.33 3.20
CA GLU A 111 -12.96 -6.75 4.03
C GLU A 111 -13.64 -5.54 4.71
N LYS A 112 -12.89 -4.51 5.05
CA LYS A 112 -13.41 -3.27 5.62
C LYS A 112 -14.14 -2.44 4.57
N LEU A 113 -13.56 -2.29 3.37
CA LEU A 113 -14.18 -1.56 2.27
C LEU A 113 -15.48 -2.21 1.79
N LEU A 114 -15.56 -3.54 1.78
CA LEU A 114 -16.78 -4.29 1.41
C LEU A 114 -17.97 -4.07 2.36
N GLN A 115 -17.76 -3.44 3.52
CA GLN A 115 -18.86 -3.04 4.40
C GLN A 115 -19.56 -1.75 3.92
N TYR A 116 -18.92 -0.99 3.03
CA TYR A 116 -19.40 0.30 2.55
C TYR A 116 -19.62 0.33 1.03
N PHE A 117 -18.95 -0.51 0.29
CA PHE A 117 -19.00 -0.54 -1.16
C PHE A 117 -19.39 -1.94 -1.66
N PRO A 118 -20.26 -2.02 -2.70
CA PRO A 118 -20.61 -3.31 -3.28
C PRO A 118 -19.37 -3.92 -3.94
N LYS A 119 -19.28 -5.25 -3.88
CA LYS A 119 -18.13 -6.01 -4.40
C LYS A 119 -17.83 -5.78 -5.89
N GLU A 120 -18.85 -5.45 -6.67
CA GLU A 120 -18.77 -5.14 -8.10
C GLU A 120 -18.03 -3.82 -8.35
N LYS A 121 -17.98 -2.95 -7.35
CA LYS A 121 -17.34 -1.62 -7.40
C LYS A 121 -16.07 -1.53 -6.57
N LEU A 122 -15.45 -2.65 -6.24
CA LEU A 122 -14.17 -2.68 -5.53
C LEU A 122 -13.03 -3.06 -6.47
N VAL A 123 -12.08 -2.17 -6.59
CA VAL A 123 -10.81 -2.37 -7.31
C VAL A 123 -9.67 -2.21 -6.31
N ALA A 124 -8.82 -3.22 -6.21
CA ALA A 124 -7.63 -3.12 -5.39
C ALA A 124 -6.39 -3.48 -6.19
N GLY A 125 -5.25 -2.99 -5.71
CA GLY A 125 -4.02 -3.21 -6.42
C GLY A 125 -2.80 -3.18 -5.53
N THR A 126 -1.66 -3.27 -6.18
CA THR A 126 -0.34 -3.13 -5.58
C THR A 126 0.48 -2.11 -6.35
N ALA A 127 1.32 -1.36 -5.67
CA ALA A 127 2.21 -0.40 -6.29
C ALA A 127 3.65 -0.64 -5.86
N LEU A 128 4.56 -0.65 -6.83
CA LEU A 128 6.00 -0.69 -6.63
C LEU A 128 6.58 0.66 -7.05
N VAL A 129 6.34 1.67 -6.22
CA VAL A 129 6.82 3.04 -6.38
C VAL A 129 7.31 3.55 -5.02
N ALA A 130 8.35 4.38 -5.01
CA ALA A 130 8.91 4.93 -3.79
C ALA A 130 8.46 6.39 -3.63
N THR A 131 7.90 6.71 -2.47
CA THR A 131 7.42 8.06 -2.13
C THR A 131 7.68 8.33 -0.66
N ILE A 132 8.12 9.54 -0.34
CA ILE A 132 8.46 9.95 1.01
C ILE A 132 7.65 11.18 1.40
N LEU A 133 6.86 11.11 2.45
CA LEU A 133 6.29 12.29 3.09
C LEU A 133 7.37 12.89 3.99
N THR A 134 8.02 13.95 3.53
CA THR A 134 9.20 14.52 4.20
C THR A 134 8.82 15.33 5.43
N ARG A 135 7.69 16.02 5.36
CA ARG A 135 7.05 16.76 6.48
C ARG A 135 5.63 17.17 6.09
N PRO A 136 4.80 17.70 6.99
CA PRO A 136 3.49 18.22 6.65
C PRO A 136 3.55 19.19 5.44
N GLY A 137 2.70 18.93 4.44
CA GLY A 137 2.62 19.71 3.20
C GLY A 137 3.73 19.49 2.17
N GLU A 138 4.62 18.50 2.38
CA GLU A 138 5.74 18.24 1.48
C GLU A 138 5.94 16.75 1.21
N VAL A 139 6.07 16.40 -0.07
CA VAL A 139 6.24 15.01 -0.52
C VAL A 139 7.35 14.93 -1.56
N GLU A 140 8.08 13.82 -1.54
CA GLU A 140 9.08 13.49 -2.55
C GLU A 140 8.68 12.25 -3.34
N PHE A 141 8.63 12.37 -4.66
CA PHE A 141 8.43 11.27 -5.59
C PHE A 141 9.81 10.76 -6.03
N VAL A 142 10.20 9.61 -5.51
CA VAL A 142 11.46 8.95 -5.83
C VAL A 142 11.29 8.13 -7.11
N GLY A 143 12.32 8.14 -7.97
CA GLY A 143 12.33 7.44 -9.26
C GLY A 143 11.75 8.26 -10.41
N LYS A 144 12.28 8.02 -11.62
CA LYS A 144 11.86 8.73 -12.84
C LYS A 144 10.37 8.50 -13.15
N PRO A 145 9.69 9.45 -13.82
CA PRO A 145 8.34 9.21 -14.34
C PRO A 145 8.28 7.93 -15.17
N GLY A 146 7.28 7.10 -14.93
CA GLY A 146 7.13 5.81 -15.59
C GLY A 146 8.02 4.68 -15.04
N MET A 147 8.86 4.93 -14.05
CA MET A 147 9.49 3.86 -13.28
C MET A 147 8.53 3.31 -12.22
N GLY A 148 8.60 2.02 -12.02
CA GLY A 148 7.70 1.30 -11.15
C GLY A 148 6.50 0.71 -11.89
N THR A 149 5.81 -0.17 -11.23
CA THR A 149 4.65 -0.88 -11.78
C THR A 149 3.50 -0.87 -10.79
N THR A 150 2.29 -0.90 -11.31
CA THR A 150 1.10 -1.12 -10.50
C THR A 150 0.28 -2.27 -11.08
N ASN A 151 -0.18 -3.16 -10.21
CA ASN A 151 -1.07 -4.24 -10.60
C ASN A 151 -2.44 -3.98 -9.97
N TRP A 152 -3.50 -4.16 -10.74
CA TRP A 152 -4.87 -3.88 -10.33
C TRP A 152 -5.77 -5.05 -10.66
N ALA A 153 -6.76 -5.30 -9.84
CA ALA A 153 -7.77 -6.30 -10.09
C ALA A 153 -9.13 -5.86 -9.52
N ASN A 154 -10.21 -6.24 -10.19
CA ASN A 154 -11.55 -6.13 -9.64
C ASN A 154 -11.78 -7.26 -8.64
N TYR A 155 -12.48 -6.98 -7.56
CA TYR A 155 -12.84 -8.00 -6.58
C TYR A 155 -13.61 -9.18 -7.19
N THR A 156 -14.45 -8.91 -8.18
CA THR A 156 -15.23 -9.93 -8.91
C THR A 156 -14.45 -10.63 -10.02
N GLU A 157 -13.17 -10.28 -10.21
CA GLU A 157 -12.30 -10.80 -11.30
C GLU A 157 -12.86 -10.56 -12.72
N LYS A 158 -13.81 -9.63 -12.85
CA LYS A 158 -14.44 -9.25 -14.10
C LYS A 158 -14.36 -7.74 -14.27
N PRO A 159 -13.30 -7.22 -14.91
CA PRO A 159 -13.15 -5.80 -15.14
C PRO A 159 -14.25 -5.27 -16.07
N ASP A 160 -14.90 -4.21 -15.63
CA ASP A 160 -15.90 -3.46 -16.37
C ASP A 160 -15.28 -2.27 -17.13
N GLU A 161 -16.12 -1.52 -17.85
CA GLU A 161 -15.68 -0.36 -18.63
C GLU A 161 -15.11 0.75 -17.75
N LYS A 162 -15.62 0.93 -16.52
CA LYS A 162 -15.10 1.92 -15.56
C LYS A 162 -13.67 1.57 -15.12
N THR A 163 -13.40 0.30 -14.86
CA THR A 163 -12.05 -0.19 -14.52
C THR A 163 -11.08 -0.05 -15.71
N LYS A 164 -11.55 -0.32 -16.94
CA LYS A 164 -10.72 -0.11 -18.13
C LYS A 164 -10.36 1.37 -18.33
N GLN A 165 -11.31 2.28 -18.08
CA GLN A 165 -11.06 3.72 -18.10
C GLN A 165 -10.05 4.11 -17.02
N LEU A 166 -10.16 3.57 -15.80
CA LEU A 166 -9.17 3.77 -14.73
C LEU A 166 -7.76 3.37 -15.19
N MET A 167 -7.62 2.20 -15.85
CA MET A 167 -6.31 1.77 -16.36
C MET A 167 -5.74 2.77 -17.38
N ALA A 168 -6.59 3.35 -18.23
CA ALA A 168 -6.17 4.36 -19.17
C ALA A 168 -5.68 5.65 -18.47
N GLU A 169 -6.38 6.10 -17.43
CA GLU A 169 -5.97 7.29 -16.67
C GLU A 169 -4.70 7.03 -15.86
N LEU A 170 -4.55 5.87 -15.23
CA LEU A 170 -3.31 5.49 -14.54
C LEU A 170 -2.11 5.41 -15.51
N LYS A 171 -2.34 4.95 -16.74
CA LYS A 171 -1.30 4.94 -17.78
C LYS A 171 -0.90 6.35 -18.20
N LYS A 172 -1.84 7.28 -18.38
CA LYS A 172 -1.56 8.70 -18.65
C LYS A 172 -0.78 9.35 -17.48
N ALA A 173 -1.10 8.93 -16.26
CA ALA A 173 -0.39 9.35 -15.04
C ALA A 173 0.97 8.65 -14.82
N ASN A 174 1.46 7.89 -15.79
CA ASN A 174 2.76 7.20 -15.76
C ASN A 174 2.93 6.13 -14.66
N PHE A 175 1.84 5.41 -14.31
CA PHE A 175 1.92 4.34 -13.30
C PHE A 175 2.21 2.94 -13.85
N ASN A 176 2.33 2.75 -15.17
CA ASN A 176 2.48 1.44 -15.81
C ASN A 176 1.49 0.39 -15.24
N PRO A 177 0.17 0.63 -15.35
CA PRO A 177 -0.83 -0.25 -14.77
C PRO A 177 -0.93 -1.57 -15.55
N SER A 178 -1.07 -2.68 -14.82
CA SER A 178 -1.41 -3.99 -15.36
C SER A 178 -2.70 -4.47 -14.69
N LEU A 179 -3.69 -4.84 -15.49
CA LEU A 179 -4.93 -5.42 -15.00
C LEU A 179 -4.77 -6.94 -14.88
N LYS A 180 -5.17 -7.49 -13.75
CA LYS A 180 -5.01 -8.90 -13.39
C LYS A 180 -6.38 -9.56 -13.20
N ASP A 181 -6.46 -10.85 -13.49
CA ASP A 181 -7.69 -11.65 -13.39
C ASP A 181 -7.81 -12.37 -12.03
N ASN A 182 -6.72 -12.47 -11.27
CA ASN A 182 -6.71 -13.08 -9.94
C ASN A 182 -6.57 -11.98 -8.88
N PHE A 183 -7.68 -11.58 -8.27
CA PHE A 183 -7.72 -10.51 -7.27
C PHE A 183 -6.88 -10.83 -6.03
N MET A 184 -7.22 -11.92 -5.36
CA MET A 184 -6.55 -12.29 -4.11
C MET A 184 -5.08 -12.64 -4.34
N GLY A 185 -4.78 -13.41 -5.37
CA GLY A 185 -3.40 -13.79 -5.69
C GLY A 185 -2.52 -12.59 -6.01
N THR A 186 -3.07 -11.55 -6.67
CA THR A 186 -2.34 -10.30 -6.97
C THR A 186 -1.97 -9.54 -5.70
N LEU A 187 -2.88 -9.44 -4.74
CA LEU A 187 -2.60 -8.75 -3.47
C LEU A 187 -1.65 -9.58 -2.59
N MET A 188 -1.93 -10.87 -2.48
CA MET A 188 -1.18 -11.78 -1.61
C MET A 188 0.29 -11.94 -2.03
N ALA A 189 0.61 -11.93 -3.34
CA ALA A 189 1.99 -11.99 -3.80
C ALA A 189 2.85 -10.87 -3.19
N LYS A 190 2.33 -9.63 -3.14
CA LYS A 190 3.03 -8.53 -2.48
C LYS A 190 3.11 -8.72 -0.97
N VAL A 191 2.09 -9.28 -0.34
CA VAL A 191 2.09 -9.52 1.11
C VAL A 191 3.10 -10.59 1.48
N VAL A 192 3.23 -11.67 0.69
CA VAL A 192 4.27 -12.70 0.88
C VAL A 192 5.66 -12.08 0.77
N PHE A 193 5.93 -11.32 -0.30
CA PHE A 193 7.20 -10.59 -0.46
C PHE A 193 7.49 -9.70 0.77
N ASN A 194 6.53 -8.87 1.17
CA ASN A 194 6.68 -7.96 2.31
C ASN A 194 6.87 -8.70 3.63
N SER A 195 6.25 -9.87 3.82
CA SER A 195 6.39 -10.66 5.04
C SER A 195 7.81 -11.17 5.28
N VAL A 196 8.60 -11.27 4.23
CA VAL A 196 10.04 -11.60 4.29
C VAL A 196 10.84 -10.31 4.46
N VAL A 197 10.80 -9.44 3.45
CA VAL A 197 11.76 -8.35 3.33
C VAL A 197 11.46 -7.22 4.32
N ASN A 198 10.19 -6.81 4.45
CA ASN A 198 9.86 -5.71 5.36
C ASN A 198 10.18 -6.06 6.82
N THR A 199 9.82 -7.24 7.25
CA THR A 199 9.99 -7.64 8.66
C THR A 199 11.44 -7.90 9.01
N LEU A 200 12.15 -8.71 8.22
CA LEU A 200 13.52 -9.06 8.54
C LEU A 200 14.47 -7.87 8.41
N CYS A 201 14.34 -7.07 7.34
CA CYS A 201 15.17 -5.86 7.22
C CYS A 201 14.87 -4.84 8.33
N THR A 202 13.61 -4.72 8.77
CA THR A 202 13.22 -3.81 9.85
C THR A 202 13.80 -4.23 11.19
N MET A 203 13.70 -5.52 11.52
CA MET A 203 14.20 -6.05 12.79
C MET A 203 15.70 -5.87 12.97
N PHE A 204 16.46 -6.00 11.89
CA PHE A 204 17.91 -5.90 11.92
C PHE A 204 18.43 -4.54 11.44
N GLU A 205 17.56 -3.60 11.09
CA GLU A 205 17.90 -2.24 10.64
C GLU A 205 18.83 -2.22 9.42
N ILE A 206 18.62 -3.15 8.51
CA ILE A 206 19.46 -3.37 7.32
C ILE A 206 18.69 -3.10 6.03
N THR A 207 19.44 -2.80 4.99
CA THR A 207 18.91 -2.70 3.62
C THR A 207 18.54 -4.07 3.07
N MET A 208 17.76 -4.07 1.98
CA MET A 208 17.40 -5.30 1.28
C MET A 208 18.63 -6.04 0.73
N GLY A 209 19.65 -5.32 0.25
CA GLY A 209 20.89 -5.91 -0.23
C GLY A 209 21.73 -6.52 0.87
N GLU A 210 21.82 -5.88 2.04
CA GLU A 210 22.50 -6.45 3.21
C GLU A 210 21.82 -7.74 3.67
N TYR A 211 20.46 -7.76 3.73
CA TYR A 211 19.72 -8.99 3.98
C TYR A 211 20.08 -10.09 2.97
N ALA A 212 20.00 -9.78 1.68
CA ALA A 212 20.25 -10.76 0.62
C ALA A 212 21.71 -11.22 0.52
N SER A 213 22.65 -10.50 1.15
CA SER A 213 24.07 -10.90 1.24
C SER A 213 24.35 -11.93 2.34
N PHE A 214 23.39 -12.13 3.26
CA PHE A 214 23.54 -13.13 4.32
C PHE A 214 23.49 -14.54 3.73
N GLU A 215 24.43 -15.40 4.09
CA GLU A 215 24.58 -16.76 3.51
C GLU A 215 23.34 -17.65 3.67
N LYS A 216 22.53 -17.41 4.72
CA LYS A 216 21.29 -18.13 5.00
C LYS A 216 20.01 -17.33 4.71
N ALA A 217 20.10 -16.26 3.93
CA ALA A 217 18.94 -15.45 3.57
C ALA A 217 17.85 -16.28 2.87
N ASP A 218 18.25 -17.19 1.97
CA ASP A 218 17.32 -18.08 1.28
C ASP A 218 16.60 -19.04 2.23
N GLU A 219 17.29 -19.54 3.26
CA GLU A 219 16.71 -20.44 4.27
C GLU A 219 15.64 -19.71 5.10
N LEU A 220 15.95 -18.47 5.55
CA LEU A 220 15.00 -17.63 6.29
C LEU A 220 13.79 -17.24 5.42
N SER A 221 14.05 -16.86 4.16
CA SER A 221 12.99 -16.51 3.21
C SER A 221 12.06 -17.69 2.97
N ARG A 222 12.60 -18.91 2.74
CA ARG A 222 11.80 -20.13 2.52
C ARG A 222 10.87 -20.44 3.68
N GLN A 223 11.33 -20.32 4.93
CA GLN A 223 10.48 -20.59 6.09
C GLN A 223 9.22 -19.72 6.11
N LEU A 224 9.34 -18.43 5.77
CA LEU A 224 8.21 -17.51 5.71
C LEU A 224 7.35 -17.75 4.46
N ILE A 225 7.98 -17.92 3.29
CA ILE A 225 7.27 -18.17 2.04
C ILE A 225 6.47 -19.47 2.13
N ASP A 226 7.09 -20.56 2.55
CA ASP A 226 6.45 -21.86 2.62
C ASP A 226 5.25 -21.86 3.56
N GLU A 227 5.39 -21.26 4.75
CA GLU A 227 4.27 -21.15 5.69
C GLU A 227 3.15 -20.24 5.16
N ALA A 228 3.48 -19.12 4.48
CA ALA A 228 2.48 -18.27 3.83
C ALA A 228 1.70 -19.03 2.75
N TYR A 229 2.38 -19.82 1.95
CA TYR A 229 1.78 -20.66 0.91
C TYR A 229 0.88 -21.75 1.51
N ASP A 230 1.33 -22.43 2.57
CA ASP A 230 0.52 -23.42 3.29
C ASP A 230 -0.79 -22.81 3.80
N VAL A 231 -0.72 -21.60 4.36
CA VAL A 231 -1.91 -20.86 4.80
C VAL A 231 -2.83 -20.52 3.64
N CYS A 232 -2.28 -20.02 2.51
CA CYS A 232 -3.05 -19.67 1.32
C CYS A 232 -3.72 -20.89 0.68
N GLU A 233 -3.02 -22.01 0.56
CA GLU A 233 -3.56 -23.26 0.05
C GLU A 233 -4.75 -23.75 0.88
N ARG A 234 -4.65 -23.73 2.21
CA ARG A 234 -5.77 -24.06 3.10
C ARG A 234 -6.95 -23.11 3.02
N ALA A 235 -6.67 -21.83 2.76
CA ALA A 235 -7.70 -20.81 2.57
C ALA A 235 -8.33 -20.83 1.16
N GLY A 236 -7.85 -21.68 0.26
CA GLY A 236 -8.31 -21.73 -1.13
C GLY A 236 -7.86 -20.52 -1.96
N VAL A 237 -6.83 -19.80 -1.52
CA VAL A 237 -6.26 -18.66 -2.25
C VAL A 237 -5.20 -19.15 -3.22
N GLN A 238 -5.44 -18.97 -4.51
CA GLN A 238 -4.47 -19.29 -5.55
C GLN A 238 -3.49 -18.12 -5.71
N LEU A 239 -2.23 -18.35 -5.35
CA LEU A 239 -1.16 -17.36 -5.56
C LEU A 239 -0.74 -17.32 -7.04
N VAL A 240 -0.18 -16.17 -7.46
CA VAL A 240 0.21 -15.95 -8.86
C VAL A 240 1.58 -16.54 -9.20
N ASN A 241 2.44 -16.71 -8.21
CA ASN A 241 3.77 -17.30 -8.34
C ASN A 241 3.81 -18.67 -7.64
N SER A 242 4.72 -19.53 -8.04
CA SER A 242 5.14 -20.68 -7.25
C SER A 242 6.06 -20.24 -6.09
N ARG A 243 6.26 -21.10 -5.09
CA ARG A 243 7.18 -20.84 -3.95
C ARG A 243 8.61 -20.53 -4.44
N ALA A 244 9.06 -21.19 -5.49
CA ALA A 244 10.38 -20.98 -6.09
C ALA A 244 10.48 -19.62 -6.76
N GLU A 245 9.48 -19.24 -7.58
CA GLU A 245 9.41 -17.94 -8.23
C GLU A 245 9.32 -16.78 -7.22
N GLU A 246 8.60 -16.99 -6.10
CA GLU A 246 8.53 -15.99 -5.03
C GLU A 246 9.90 -15.79 -4.37
N LEU A 247 10.64 -16.85 -4.09
CA LEU A 247 12.00 -16.75 -3.57
C LEU A 247 12.94 -16.07 -4.57
N GLU A 248 12.83 -16.40 -5.86
CA GLU A 248 13.60 -15.73 -6.92
C GLU A 248 13.26 -14.23 -6.98
N SER A 249 11.98 -13.87 -6.83
CA SER A 249 11.54 -12.48 -6.77
C SER A 249 12.15 -11.73 -5.58
N VAL A 250 12.10 -12.32 -4.39
CA VAL A 250 12.74 -11.77 -3.17
C VAL A 250 14.23 -11.53 -3.42
N ASN A 251 14.91 -12.52 -3.97
CA ASN A 251 16.34 -12.45 -4.26
C ASN A 251 16.67 -11.39 -5.32
N TYR A 252 15.93 -11.37 -6.43
CA TYR A 252 16.17 -10.43 -7.51
C TYR A 252 15.96 -8.98 -7.06
N VAL A 253 14.84 -8.71 -6.40
CA VAL A 253 14.52 -7.34 -5.94
C VAL A 253 15.54 -6.88 -4.90
N SER A 254 15.95 -7.77 -4.00
CA SER A 254 16.87 -7.43 -2.91
C SER A 254 18.32 -7.27 -3.40
N LYS A 255 18.77 -8.08 -4.36
CA LYS A 255 20.17 -8.06 -4.86
C LYS A 255 20.37 -7.07 -6.02
N VAL A 256 19.37 -6.91 -6.88
CA VAL A 256 19.49 -6.19 -8.16
C VAL A 256 18.54 -5.00 -8.25
N GLY A 257 17.26 -5.22 -7.90
CA GLY A 257 16.22 -4.21 -8.07
C GLY A 257 16.41 -2.99 -7.18
N ASN A 258 16.51 -3.19 -5.87
CA ASN A 258 16.60 -2.13 -4.87
C ASN A 258 17.53 -2.48 -3.70
N PRO A 259 18.82 -2.82 -3.93
CA PRO A 259 19.71 -3.32 -2.87
C PRO A 259 19.95 -2.33 -1.73
N HIS A 260 19.93 -1.03 -2.00
CA HIS A 260 20.17 0.01 -1.01
C HIS A 260 18.90 0.52 -0.32
N HIS A 261 17.75 -0.09 -0.63
CA HIS A 261 16.48 0.34 -0.09
C HIS A 261 16.23 -0.20 1.33
N TYR A 262 15.80 0.71 2.21
CA TYR A 262 15.19 0.35 3.50
C TYR A 262 13.68 0.23 3.29
N PRO A 263 13.06 -0.90 3.66
CA PRO A 263 11.62 -1.10 3.50
C PRO A 263 10.77 -0.07 4.26
N SER A 264 9.51 0.08 3.82
CA SER A 264 8.58 1.06 4.42
C SER A 264 8.34 0.83 5.91
N MET A 265 8.32 -0.43 6.37
CA MET A 265 8.15 -0.77 7.78
C MET A 265 9.35 -0.28 8.62
N TYR A 266 10.57 -0.38 8.11
CA TYR A 266 11.76 0.21 8.77
C TYR A 266 11.64 1.73 8.86
N GLN A 267 11.17 2.38 7.79
CA GLN A 267 10.98 3.83 7.80
C GLN A 267 9.95 4.26 8.85
N ASP A 268 8.88 3.49 9.03
CA ASP A 268 7.90 3.77 10.09
C ASP A 268 8.52 3.56 11.47
N MET A 269 9.18 2.44 11.69
CA MET A 269 9.80 2.11 12.97
C MET A 269 10.92 3.10 13.35
N SER A 270 11.77 3.50 12.40
CA SER A 270 12.85 4.45 12.63
C SER A 270 12.38 5.88 12.99
N HIS A 271 11.12 6.20 12.68
CA HIS A 271 10.48 7.45 13.03
C HIS A 271 9.46 7.31 14.17
N ASN A 272 9.53 6.22 14.93
CA ASN A 272 8.60 5.91 16.03
C ASN A 272 7.12 5.97 15.60
N ARG A 273 6.82 5.52 14.38
CA ARG A 273 5.45 5.36 13.89
C ARG A 273 5.02 3.90 14.01
N PRO A 274 3.75 3.63 14.31
CA PRO A 274 3.22 2.27 14.35
C PRO A 274 3.43 1.55 13.01
N VAL A 275 3.89 0.29 13.08
CA VAL A 275 4.13 -0.53 11.88
C VAL A 275 2.91 -1.39 11.52
N GLU A 276 2.87 -1.85 10.28
CA GLU A 276 1.74 -2.61 9.73
C GLU A 276 1.95 -4.14 9.76
N VAL A 277 2.77 -4.64 10.70
CA VAL A 277 3.09 -6.07 10.78
C VAL A 277 1.87 -6.96 10.96
N ASP A 278 0.84 -6.50 11.67
CA ASP A 278 -0.44 -7.22 11.87
C ASP A 278 -1.25 -7.43 10.59
N TYR A 279 -1.00 -6.63 9.57
CA TYR A 279 -1.63 -6.67 8.26
C TYR A 279 -0.74 -7.35 7.20
N ILE A 280 0.48 -7.74 7.58
CA ILE A 280 1.45 -8.45 6.74
C ILE A 280 1.64 -9.86 7.33
N ASN A 281 2.60 -10.07 8.21
CA ASN A 281 2.83 -11.37 8.86
C ASN A 281 1.65 -11.80 9.73
N GLY A 282 1.10 -10.88 10.53
CA GLY A 282 -0.07 -11.12 11.36
C GLY A 282 -1.34 -11.48 10.57
N TYR A 283 -1.43 -11.08 9.30
CA TYR A 283 -2.53 -11.52 8.45
C TYR A 283 -2.49 -13.03 8.19
N PHE A 284 -1.30 -13.59 7.89
CA PHE A 284 -1.15 -15.05 7.75
C PHE A 284 -1.51 -15.81 9.03
N VAL A 285 -1.19 -15.24 10.19
CA VAL A 285 -1.59 -15.81 11.49
C VAL A 285 -3.12 -15.83 11.63
N LYS A 286 -3.78 -14.74 11.32
CA LYS A 286 -5.25 -14.62 11.37
C LYS A 286 -5.93 -15.55 10.36
N LEU A 287 -5.44 -15.55 9.14
CA LEU A 287 -5.97 -16.40 8.06
C LEU A 287 -5.76 -17.89 8.38
N GLY A 288 -4.56 -18.26 8.85
CA GLY A 288 -4.25 -19.63 9.26
C GLY A 288 -5.19 -20.14 10.36
N ARG A 289 -5.39 -19.34 11.42
CA ARG A 289 -6.34 -19.70 12.49
C ARG A 289 -7.75 -19.94 11.98
N LYS A 290 -8.23 -19.11 11.03
CA LYS A 290 -9.56 -19.28 10.41
C LYS A 290 -9.70 -20.61 9.67
N TYR A 291 -8.61 -21.15 9.12
CA TYR A 291 -8.59 -22.39 8.36
C TYR A 291 -7.84 -23.54 9.08
N HIS A 292 -7.79 -23.48 10.42
CA HIS A 292 -7.22 -24.52 11.29
C HIS A 292 -5.75 -24.84 11.01
N TYR A 293 -4.97 -23.80 10.70
CA TYR A 293 -3.52 -23.87 10.52
C TYR A 293 -2.81 -22.92 11.46
N GLU A 294 -1.77 -23.39 12.14
CA GLU A 294 -0.96 -22.59 13.04
C GLU A 294 0.27 -22.02 12.31
N ALA A 295 0.22 -20.77 11.87
CA ALA A 295 1.33 -20.09 11.23
C ALA A 295 2.37 -19.64 12.27
N LYS A 296 3.22 -20.56 12.69
CA LYS A 296 4.17 -20.39 13.83
C LYS A 296 5.27 -19.41 13.53
N THR A 297 5.85 -19.48 12.34
CA THR A 297 6.95 -18.61 11.90
C THR A 297 6.46 -17.17 11.76
N HIS A 298 5.32 -16.96 11.09
CA HIS A 298 4.71 -15.65 10.99
C HIS A 298 4.31 -15.09 12.34
N ASN A 299 3.75 -15.91 13.24
CA ASN A 299 3.39 -15.48 14.59
C ASN A 299 4.63 -15.08 15.41
N PHE A 300 5.71 -15.85 15.32
CA PHE A 300 6.96 -15.54 15.99
C PHE A 300 7.55 -14.23 15.50
N VAL A 301 7.63 -14.03 14.18
CA VAL A 301 8.16 -12.80 13.59
C VAL A 301 7.28 -11.59 13.91
N THR A 302 5.94 -11.72 13.88
CA THR A 302 5.03 -10.65 14.29
C THR A 302 5.30 -10.20 15.73
N ASN A 303 5.45 -11.14 16.67
CA ASN A 303 5.75 -10.82 18.06
C ASN A 303 7.13 -10.17 18.24
N LEU A 304 8.12 -10.57 17.45
CA LEU A 304 9.45 -9.93 17.49
C LEU A 304 9.40 -8.48 17.00
N VAL A 305 8.63 -8.20 15.94
CA VAL A 305 8.45 -6.82 15.47
C VAL A 305 7.75 -5.97 16.52
N HIS A 306 6.70 -6.47 17.17
CA HIS A 306 6.05 -5.76 18.28
C HIS A 306 6.98 -5.54 19.48
N LEU A 307 7.85 -6.51 19.78
CA LEU A 307 8.87 -6.31 20.80
C LEU A 307 9.84 -5.19 20.44
N ALA A 308 10.27 -5.14 19.16
CA ALA A 308 11.14 -4.08 18.66
C ALA A 308 10.47 -2.69 18.69
N GLU A 309 9.17 -2.59 18.36
CA GLU A 309 8.39 -1.35 18.52
C GLU A 309 8.43 -0.87 19.99
N LYS A 310 8.06 -1.76 20.90
CA LYS A 310 7.98 -1.44 22.32
C LYS A 310 9.31 -0.99 22.93
N THR A 311 10.44 -1.56 22.49
CA THR A 311 11.76 -1.21 23.00
C THR A 311 12.26 0.16 22.51
N ARG A 312 11.60 0.75 21.52
CA ARG A 312 11.93 2.09 20.98
C ARG A 312 11.07 3.21 21.58
N GLU A 313 10.01 2.87 22.30
CA GLU A 313 9.19 3.84 23.03
C GLU A 313 9.91 4.39 24.30
N HIS A 314 11.12 3.92 24.58
CA HIS A 314 11.98 4.33 25.69
C HIS A 314 13.25 5.00 25.17
#